data_def3e3d4220d5530c5839bb92c8f9838
#
_entry.id   def3e3d4220d5530c5839bb92c8f9838
#
_cell.length_a   1.000
_cell.length_b   1.000
_cell.length_c   1.000
_cell.angle_alpha   90.00
_cell.angle_beta   90.00
_cell.angle_gamma   90.00
#
_symmetry.space_group_name_H-M   'P 1'
#
loop_
_entity.id
_entity.type
_entity.pdbx_description
1 polymer ?
#
loop_
_entity_poly.entity_id
_entity_poly.type
_entity_poly.pdbx_seq_one_letter_code
_entity_poly.pdbx_strand_id
1 'polypeptide(L)'
;MKKTFTIVILAICMVIAMTACNKQAKAEPDENGNYVVNGSFEEADFTGWTINNIDDSTEELDIYTRETDCYDGVQSLHFFSESNNVNFTAEQTISGLEDGTYQLTGYIQGDAAGDENASVYFYATVNGETQKVDAELNGYVNWYEAKLSGIDVTNGEVTIGVSVTTAPGGWGTIDQIALVKE
;
A
#
# COMPACT_ATOMS: atom_id res chain seq x y z
N MET A 1 -58.52 48.20 -33.66
CA MET A 1 -57.52 48.03 -32.56
C MET A 1 -57.53 46.58 -32.10
N LYS A 2 -56.58 45.76 -32.58
CA LYS A 2 -56.45 44.33 -32.18
C LYS A 2 -55.38 44.29 -31.06
N LYS A 3 -55.74 43.80 -29.87
CA LYS A 3 -54.83 43.59 -28.75
C LYS A 3 -54.29 42.18 -28.89
N THR A 4 -52.98 42.08 -29.13
CA THR A 4 -52.23 40.81 -29.15
C THR A 4 -51.86 40.44 -27.71
N PHE A 5 -52.33 39.27 -27.24
CA PHE A 5 -51.96 38.72 -25.92
C PHE A 5 -50.73 37.85 -26.09
N THR A 6 -49.63 38.24 -25.55
CA THR A 6 -48.40 37.43 -25.53
C THR A 6 -48.43 36.53 -24.30
N ILE A 7 -48.51 35.25 -24.52
CA ILE A 7 -48.42 34.22 -23.46
C ILE A 7 -46.91 33.91 -23.28
N VAL A 8 -46.37 34.25 -22.13
CA VAL A 8 -45.02 33.86 -21.70
C VAL A 8 -45.13 32.48 -21.02
N ILE A 9 -44.63 31.44 -21.70
CA ILE A 9 -44.52 30.11 -21.14
C ILE A 9 -43.20 30.06 -20.36
N LEU A 10 -43.28 30.03 -19.04
CA LEU A 10 -42.14 29.83 -18.15
C LEU A 10 -41.83 28.33 -18.08
N ALA A 11 -40.83 27.89 -18.83
CA ALA A 11 -40.33 26.50 -18.74
C ALA A 11 -39.49 26.35 -17.46
N ILE A 12 -40.03 25.70 -16.45
CA ILE A 12 -39.28 25.29 -15.24
C ILE A 12 -38.52 24.05 -15.62
N CYS A 13 -37.19 24.18 -15.87
CA CYS A 13 -36.29 23.05 -15.97
C CYS A 13 -36.04 22.49 -14.56
N MET A 14 -36.74 21.42 -14.22
CA MET A 14 -36.46 20.63 -13.01
C MET A 14 -35.18 19.81 -13.26
N VAL A 15 -34.05 20.30 -12.78
CA VAL A 15 -32.80 19.52 -12.75
C VAL A 15 -32.94 18.45 -11.67
N ILE A 16 -33.28 17.25 -12.08
CA ILE A 16 -33.20 16.07 -11.21
C ILE A 16 -31.72 15.73 -11.08
N ALA A 17 -31.10 16.14 -9.97
CA ALA A 17 -29.80 15.63 -9.59
C ALA A 17 -29.94 14.13 -9.27
N MET A 18 -29.65 13.28 -10.24
CA MET A 18 -29.43 11.87 -9.98
C MET A 18 -28.11 11.74 -9.21
N THR A 19 -28.17 11.67 -7.90
CA THR A 19 -27.09 11.14 -7.09
C THR A 19 -27.00 9.65 -7.44
N ALA A 20 -26.14 9.32 -8.42
CA ALA A 20 -25.71 7.95 -8.62
C ALA A 20 -24.94 7.57 -7.34
N CYS A 21 -25.57 6.76 -6.49
CA CYS A 21 -24.88 6.04 -5.45
C CYS A 21 -23.95 5.05 -6.18
N ASN A 22 -22.71 5.46 -6.44
CA ASN A 22 -21.70 4.58 -7.00
C ASN A 22 -21.35 3.59 -5.88
N LYS A 23 -22.05 2.44 -5.88
CA LYS A 23 -21.71 1.36 -4.98
C LYS A 23 -20.33 0.88 -5.40
N GLN A 24 -19.31 1.19 -4.60
CA GLN A 24 -17.95 0.75 -4.82
C GLN A 24 -17.93 -0.77 -5.00
N ALA A 25 -17.18 -1.26 -5.97
CA ALA A 25 -17.05 -2.70 -6.18
C ALA A 25 -16.49 -3.33 -4.90
N LYS A 26 -17.04 -4.49 -4.50
CA LYS A 26 -16.55 -5.22 -3.34
C LYS A 26 -15.15 -5.75 -3.66
N ALA A 27 -14.21 -5.59 -2.71
CA ALA A 27 -12.92 -6.25 -2.79
C ALA A 27 -13.12 -7.76 -2.60
N GLU A 28 -12.48 -8.55 -3.44
CA GLU A 28 -12.48 -10.02 -3.32
C GLU A 28 -11.05 -10.46 -2.97
N PRO A 29 -10.89 -11.25 -1.91
CA PRO A 29 -9.58 -11.78 -1.54
C PRO A 29 -9.16 -12.90 -2.51
N ASP A 30 -7.87 -13.22 -2.51
CA ASP A 30 -7.35 -14.41 -3.17
C ASP A 30 -7.79 -15.71 -2.44
N GLU A 31 -7.30 -16.85 -2.91
CA GLU A 31 -7.62 -18.17 -2.33
C GLU A 31 -7.13 -18.34 -0.88
N ASN A 32 -6.19 -17.53 -0.43
CA ASN A 32 -5.64 -17.50 0.92
C ASN A 32 -6.32 -16.46 1.82
N GLY A 33 -7.29 -15.72 1.30
CA GLY A 33 -7.99 -14.66 2.02
C GLY A 33 -7.25 -13.32 2.02
N ASN A 34 -6.19 -13.18 1.20
CA ASN A 34 -5.39 -11.96 1.10
C ASN A 34 -6.02 -10.98 0.12
N TYR A 35 -6.14 -9.71 0.53
CA TYR A 35 -6.67 -8.61 -0.28
C TYR A 35 -5.60 -7.78 -0.99
N VAL A 36 -4.31 -8.04 -0.72
CA VAL A 36 -3.20 -7.31 -1.34
C VAL A 36 -2.96 -7.82 -2.75
N VAL A 37 -2.91 -6.92 -3.71
CA VAL A 37 -2.55 -7.23 -5.09
C VAL A 37 -1.02 -7.26 -5.19
N ASN A 38 -0.48 -8.32 -5.79
CA ASN A 38 0.96 -8.50 -6.00
C ASN A 38 1.80 -8.28 -4.71
N GLY A 39 1.33 -8.84 -3.59
CA GLY A 39 2.00 -8.68 -2.29
C GLY A 39 3.33 -9.44 -2.18
N SER A 40 3.55 -10.42 -3.05
CA SER A 40 4.80 -11.18 -3.21
C SER A 40 5.65 -10.72 -4.40
N PHE A 41 5.25 -9.63 -5.11
CA PHE A 41 5.97 -9.05 -6.24
C PHE A 41 6.22 -10.01 -7.43
N GLU A 42 5.54 -11.14 -7.50
CA GLU A 42 5.73 -12.18 -8.52
C GLU A 42 5.26 -11.76 -9.94
N GLU A 43 4.62 -10.59 -10.08
CA GLU A 43 4.28 -10.01 -11.39
C GLU A 43 5.46 -9.27 -12.06
N ALA A 44 6.65 -9.30 -11.44
CA ALA A 44 7.89 -8.70 -11.92
C ALA A 44 7.84 -7.17 -12.09
N ASP A 45 6.91 -6.52 -11.44
CA ASP A 45 6.73 -5.07 -11.44
C ASP A 45 6.05 -4.59 -10.14
N PHE A 46 5.74 -3.30 -10.09
CA PHE A 46 5.03 -2.69 -8.97
C PHE A 46 3.51 -2.62 -9.17
N THR A 47 2.92 -3.51 -9.95
CA THR A 47 1.45 -3.57 -10.14
C THR A 47 0.74 -3.57 -8.78
N GLY A 48 -0.20 -2.65 -8.62
CA GLY A 48 -0.94 -2.45 -7.38
C GLY A 48 -0.25 -1.55 -6.35
N TRP A 49 1.06 -1.32 -6.47
CA TRP A 49 1.84 -0.52 -5.53
C TRP A 49 2.16 0.87 -6.03
N THR A 50 2.10 1.85 -5.14
CA THR A 50 2.66 3.19 -5.32
C THR A 50 4.00 3.24 -4.60
N ILE A 51 5.08 3.37 -5.37
CA ILE A 51 6.42 3.51 -4.83
C ILE A 51 6.78 4.98 -4.77
N ASN A 52 7.12 5.47 -3.58
CA ASN A 52 7.56 6.83 -3.37
C ASN A 52 9.01 6.81 -2.86
N ASN A 53 9.96 7.03 -3.79
CA ASN A 53 11.37 7.19 -3.48
C ASN A 53 11.59 8.66 -3.07
N ILE A 54 11.70 8.90 -1.76
CA ILE A 54 11.73 10.24 -1.18
C ILE A 54 13.04 10.94 -1.55
N ASP A 55 12.93 12.11 -2.17
CA ASP A 55 14.07 12.88 -2.69
C ASP A 55 14.93 12.13 -3.71
N ASP A 56 14.38 11.07 -4.34
CA ASP A 56 15.09 10.15 -5.25
C ASP A 56 16.41 9.61 -4.62
N SER A 57 16.40 9.43 -3.29
CA SER A 57 17.61 9.10 -2.54
C SER A 57 18.01 7.64 -2.60
N THR A 58 17.05 6.72 -2.70
CA THR A 58 17.32 5.28 -2.82
C THR A 58 17.83 4.97 -4.24
N GLU A 59 19.08 4.52 -4.34
CA GLU A 59 19.77 4.35 -5.63
C GLU A 59 19.24 3.14 -6.42
N GLU A 60 18.97 2.05 -5.73
CA GLU A 60 18.35 0.84 -6.29
C GLU A 60 17.05 0.56 -5.57
N LEU A 61 15.95 0.58 -6.31
CA LEU A 61 14.59 0.27 -5.81
C LEU A 61 13.84 -0.41 -6.96
N ASP A 62 13.93 -1.74 -6.99
CA ASP A 62 13.51 -2.56 -8.11
C ASP A 62 12.95 -3.92 -7.64
N ILE A 63 12.65 -4.80 -8.58
CA ILE A 63 12.23 -6.17 -8.31
C ILE A 63 13.42 -7.11 -8.53
N TYR A 64 13.85 -7.78 -7.46
CA TYR A 64 14.85 -8.84 -7.54
C TYR A 64 14.21 -10.14 -8.03
N THR A 65 15.01 -10.84 -8.86
CA THR A 65 14.66 -12.15 -9.42
C THR A 65 15.68 -13.20 -8.95
N ARG A 66 16.00 -13.17 -7.67
CA ARG A 66 16.92 -14.12 -7.03
C ARG A 66 16.17 -14.91 -5.98
N GLU A 67 15.98 -16.19 -6.21
CA GLU A 67 15.31 -17.11 -5.26
C GLU A 67 15.89 -17.04 -3.83
N THR A 68 17.20 -16.79 -3.67
CA THR A 68 17.85 -16.66 -2.37
C THR A 68 17.51 -15.36 -1.63
N ASP A 69 16.99 -14.37 -2.34
CA ASP A 69 16.64 -13.06 -1.81
C ASP A 69 15.12 -12.86 -1.70
N CYS A 70 14.35 -13.95 -1.88
CA CYS A 70 12.90 -14.01 -1.72
C CYS A 70 12.54 -14.82 -0.48
N TYR A 71 11.46 -14.45 0.19
CA TYR A 71 10.91 -15.25 1.29
C TYR A 71 10.18 -16.47 0.74
N ASP A 72 9.40 -16.28 -0.30
CA ASP A 72 8.72 -17.31 -1.06
C ASP A 72 8.72 -16.94 -2.55
N GLY A 73 8.52 -17.90 -3.43
CA GLY A 73 8.55 -17.66 -4.86
C GLY A 73 9.94 -17.36 -5.41
N VAL A 74 10.02 -16.42 -6.38
CA VAL A 74 11.25 -16.12 -7.12
C VAL A 74 11.52 -14.61 -7.24
N GLN A 75 10.66 -13.76 -6.68
CA GLN A 75 10.77 -12.30 -6.76
C GLN A 75 10.51 -11.63 -5.41
N SER A 76 11.07 -10.44 -5.23
CA SER A 76 10.88 -9.61 -4.05
C SER A 76 11.12 -8.13 -4.37
N LEU A 77 10.56 -7.21 -3.59
CA LEU A 77 10.91 -5.80 -3.65
C LEU A 77 12.29 -5.61 -3.03
N HIS A 78 13.25 -5.12 -3.81
CA HIS A 78 14.62 -4.87 -3.38
C HIS A 78 14.88 -3.39 -3.20
N PHE A 79 15.75 -3.06 -2.24
CA PHE A 79 16.28 -1.73 -2.03
C PHE A 79 17.76 -1.76 -1.64
N PHE A 80 18.51 -0.78 -2.16
CA PHE A 80 19.92 -0.54 -1.80
C PHE A 80 20.32 0.90 -2.10
N SER A 81 21.24 1.44 -1.32
CA SER A 81 21.95 2.68 -1.62
C SER A 81 23.39 2.60 -1.11
N GLU A 82 24.36 2.85 -2.00
CA GLU A 82 25.78 2.89 -1.64
C GLU A 82 26.17 4.24 -1.03
N SER A 83 25.72 5.34 -1.61
CA SER A 83 26.20 6.68 -1.31
C SER A 83 25.16 7.58 -0.67
N ASN A 84 23.88 7.31 -0.87
CA ASN A 84 22.76 8.08 -0.36
C ASN A 84 21.99 7.30 0.71
N ASN A 85 21.10 7.98 1.41
CA ASN A 85 20.18 7.28 2.32
C ASN A 85 19.21 6.42 1.52
N VAL A 86 18.86 5.25 2.04
CA VAL A 86 17.61 4.58 1.65
C VAL A 86 16.47 5.36 2.30
N ASN A 87 15.50 5.81 1.51
CA ASN A 87 14.33 6.51 2.03
C ASN A 87 13.15 6.38 1.07
N PHE A 88 12.26 5.43 1.35
CA PHE A 88 11.09 5.20 0.49
C PHE A 88 9.89 4.68 1.27
N THR A 89 8.72 4.77 0.63
CA THR A 89 7.51 4.02 0.99
C THR A 89 7.01 3.21 -0.21
N ALA A 90 6.45 2.05 0.07
CA ALA A 90 5.63 1.29 -0.87
C ALA A 90 4.23 1.15 -0.28
N GLU A 91 3.21 1.63 -1.00
CA GLU A 91 1.83 1.74 -0.51
C GLU A 91 0.84 1.11 -1.46
N GLN A 92 -0.24 0.55 -0.90
CA GLN A 92 -1.40 0.11 -1.66
C GLN A 92 -2.69 0.52 -0.93
N THR A 93 -3.61 1.19 -1.63
CA THR A 93 -4.94 1.48 -1.11
C THR A 93 -5.92 0.41 -1.59
N ILE A 94 -6.55 -0.27 -0.64
CA ILE A 94 -7.51 -1.34 -0.88
C ILE A 94 -8.89 -0.80 -0.51
N SER A 95 -9.79 -0.79 -1.49
CA SER A 95 -11.15 -0.24 -1.35
C SER A 95 -12.19 -1.33 -1.61
N GLY A 96 -13.37 -1.19 -1.02
CA GLY A 96 -14.48 -2.15 -1.16
C GLY A 96 -14.40 -3.31 -0.18
N LEU A 97 -13.58 -3.18 0.86
CA LEU A 97 -13.52 -4.13 1.97
C LEU A 97 -14.85 -4.16 2.75
N GLU A 98 -15.17 -5.29 3.34
CA GLU A 98 -16.21 -5.35 4.36
C GLU A 98 -15.72 -4.70 5.65
N ASP A 99 -16.63 -4.04 6.39
CA ASP A 99 -16.29 -3.58 7.73
C ASP A 99 -15.86 -4.76 8.61
N GLY A 100 -14.87 -4.53 9.43
CA GLY A 100 -14.32 -5.55 10.32
C GLY A 100 -12.87 -5.30 10.69
N THR A 101 -12.31 -6.24 11.42
CA THR A 101 -10.91 -6.21 11.88
C THR A 101 -10.03 -6.99 10.93
N TYR A 102 -8.88 -6.42 10.61
CA TYR A 102 -7.91 -6.98 9.68
C TYR A 102 -6.52 -7.07 10.29
N GLN A 103 -5.70 -7.92 9.70
CA GLN A 103 -4.29 -8.08 10.04
C GLN A 103 -3.44 -7.88 8.79
N LEU A 104 -2.41 -7.03 8.92
CA LEU A 104 -1.35 -6.85 7.93
C LEU A 104 -0.13 -7.67 8.36
N THR A 105 0.43 -8.43 7.45
CA THR A 105 1.72 -9.11 7.60
C THR A 105 2.64 -8.77 6.44
N GLY A 106 3.94 -8.91 6.65
CA GLY A 106 4.96 -8.78 5.60
C GLY A 106 6.29 -9.26 6.11
N TYR A 107 7.14 -9.70 5.21
CA TYR A 107 8.47 -10.21 5.53
C TYR A 107 9.54 -9.28 4.97
N ILE A 108 10.57 -9.04 5.77
CA ILE A 108 11.71 -8.21 5.38
C ILE A 108 13.00 -8.85 5.87
N GLN A 109 14.06 -8.76 5.05
CA GLN A 109 15.43 -9.03 5.43
C GLN A 109 16.32 -7.88 4.99
N GLY A 110 17.50 -7.76 5.55
CA GLY A 110 18.46 -6.74 5.15
C GLY A 110 19.38 -6.33 6.28
N ASP A 111 20.11 -5.24 6.04
CA ASP A 111 21.03 -4.65 7.01
C ASP A 111 21.00 -3.12 6.88
N ALA A 112 20.99 -2.44 8.01
CA ALA A 112 20.99 -0.98 8.07
C ALA A 112 22.40 -0.36 8.01
N ALA A 113 23.42 -1.14 7.69
CA ALA A 113 24.84 -0.71 7.64
C ALA A 113 25.34 -0.07 8.94
N GLY A 114 24.82 -0.52 10.09
CA GLY A 114 25.17 0.01 11.41
C GLY A 114 24.47 1.33 11.77
N ASP A 115 23.46 1.75 11.03
CA ASP A 115 22.67 2.94 11.35
C ASP A 115 21.76 2.69 12.56
N GLU A 116 22.11 3.26 13.70
CA GLU A 116 21.31 3.20 14.93
C GLU A 116 20.00 4.01 14.85
N ASN A 117 19.84 4.86 13.83
CA ASN A 117 18.64 5.66 13.58
C ASN A 117 17.78 5.09 12.46
N ALA A 118 18.11 3.93 11.93
CA ALA A 118 17.30 3.26 10.91
C ALA A 118 15.85 3.12 11.39
N SER A 119 14.91 3.38 10.49
CA SER A 119 13.49 3.25 10.76
C SER A 119 12.84 2.40 9.69
N VAL A 120 12.37 1.22 10.08
CA VAL A 120 11.66 0.30 9.21
C VAL A 120 10.36 -0.10 9.89
N TYR A 121 9.23 0.07 9.21
CA TYR A 121 7.95 -0.32 9.77
C TYR A 121 6.93 -0.62 8.67
N PHE A 122 5.99 -1.52 8.98
CA PHE A 122 4.77 -1.72 8.21
C PHE A 122 3.63 -0.94 8.87
N TYR A 123 2.68 -0.47 8.06
CA TYR A 123 1.61 0.39 8.57
C TYR A 123 0.30 0.19 7.82
N ALA A 124 -0.77 0.60 8.48
CA ALA A 124 -2.10 0.69 7.92
C ALA A 124 -2.75 2.02 8.32
N THR A 125 -3.35 2.70 7.36
CA THR A 125 -4.07 3.97 7.56
C THR A 125 -5.54 3.76 7.24
N VAL A 126 -6.40 3.99 8.22
CA VAL A 126 -7.86 3.95 8.11
C VAL A 126 -8.42 5.29 8.59
N ASN A 127 -9.26 5.94 7.78
CA ASN A 127 -9.87 7.24 8.12
C ASN A 127 -8.85 8.34 8.50
N GLY A 128 -7.62 8.28 7.96
CA GLY A 128 -6.54 9.22 8.25
C GLY A 128 -5.77 8.93 9.54
N GLU A 129 -6.11 7.88 10.28
CA GLU A 129 -5.37 7.41 11.44
C GLU A 129 -4.45 6.26 11.04
N THR A 130 -3.16 6.37 11.36
CA THR A 130 -2.14 5.38 11.02
C THR A 130 -1.73 4.57 12.24
N GLN A 131 -1.79 3.26 12.11
CA GLN A 131 -1.19 2.29 13.03
C GLN A 131 0.05 1.70 12.37
N LYS A 132 1.07 1.36 13.14
CA LYS A 132 2.29 0.77 12.61
C LYS A 132 2.86 -0.30 13.53
N VAL A 133 3.67 -1.17 12.95
CA VAL A 133 4.53 -2.13 13.63
C VAL A 133 5.96 -1.96 13.11
N ASP A 134 6.91 -1.77 14.03
CA ASP A 134 8.30 -1.67 13.65
C ASP A 134 8.82 -3.04 13.17
N ALA A 135 9.78 -3.04 12.27
CA ALA A 135 10.43 -4.21 11.72
C ALA A 135 11.96 -4.08 11.88
N GLU A 136 12.65 -5.20 11.81
CA GLU A 136 14.10 -5.26 12.01
C GLU A 136 14.82 -5.80 10.78
N LEU A 137 15.98 -5.22 10.48
CA LEU A 137 16.90 -5.71 9.45
C LEU A 137 17.96 -6.58 10.12
N ASN A 138 17.76 -7.89 10.12
CA ASN A 138 18.56 -8.86 10.89
C ASN A 138 19.67 -9.55 10.09
N GLY A 139 20.00 -8.98 8.92
CA GLY A 139 21.02 -9.51 8.00
C GLY A 139 20.45 -10.45 6.95
N TYR A 140 21.36 -11.01 6.15
CA TYR A 140 21.03 -11.86 5.02
C TYR A 140 20.39 -13.18 5.44
N VAL A 141 19.29 -13.56 4.77
CA VAL A 141 18.49 -14.78 5.03
C VAL A 141 17.92 -14.84 6.46
N ASN A 142 17.93 -13.74 7.18
CA ASN A 142 17.29 -13.60 8.49
C ASN A 142 16.00 -12.77 8.35
N TRP A 143 14.97 -13.40 7.88
CA TRP A 143 13.68 -12.75 7.65
C TRP A 143 12.99 -12.36 8.97
N TYR A 144 12.54 -11.13 9.03
CA TYR A 144 11.68 -10.61 10.08
C TYR A 144 10.23 -10.61 9.59
N GLU A 145 9.34 -11.22 10.36
CA GLU A 145 7.90 -11.13 10.13
C GLU A 145 7.34 -9.93 10.87
N ALA A 146 6.90 -8.91 10.13
CA ALA A 146 6.12 -7.82 10.69
C ALA A 146 4.63 -8.22 10.73
N LYS A 147 3.96 -7.97 11.86
CA LYS A 147 2.56 -8.34 12.07
C LYS A 147 1.81 -7.25 12.80
N LEU A 148 0.89 -6.58 12.11
CA LEU A 148 0.01 -5.57 12.65
C LEU A 148 -1.43 -6.11 12.67
N SER A 149 -1.96 -6.36 13.88
CA SER A 149 -3.33 -6.87 14.09
C SER A 149 -4.26 -5.77 14.56
N GLY A 150 -5.56 -6.01 14.53
CA GLY A 150 -6.55 -5.08 15.05
C GLY A 150 -6.73 -3.83 14.19
N ILE A 151 -6.59 -3.95 12.87
CA ILE A 151 -6.85 -2.86 11.93
C ILE A 151 -8.37 -2.78 11.71
N ASP A 152 -9.04 -1.82 12.36
CA ASP A 152 -10.49 -1.65 12.28
C ASP A 152 -10.91 -0.86 11.04
N VAL A 153 -11.34 -1.57 10.00
CA VAL A 153 -11.91 -0.98 8.78
C VAL A 153 -13.39 -0.73 8.98
N THR A 154 -13.83 0.52 8.88
CA THR A 154 -15.21 0.95 9.13
C THR A 154 -15.85 1.72 7.97
N ASN A 155 -15.12 1.95 6.89
CA ASN A 155 -15.57 2.67 5.70
C ASN A 155 -15.23 1.92 4.40
N GLY A 156 -14.84 0.66 4.52
CA GLY A 156 -14.50 -0.19 3.38
C GLY A 156 -13.18 0.14 2.69
N GLU A 157 -12.29 0.92 3.33
CA GLU A 157 -11.01 1.32 2.74
C GLU A 157 -9.87 1.32 3.75
N VAL A 158 -8.71 0.88 3.33
CA VAL A 158 -7.44 0.97 4.07
C VAL A 158 -6.29 1.23 3.11
N THR A 159 -5.35 2.07 3.50
CA THR A 159 -4.04 2.16 2.85
C THR A 159 -3.04 1.42 3.71
N ILE A 160 -2.40 0.41 3.13
CA ILE A 160 -1.32 -0.33 3.75
C ILE A 160 0.01 0.07 3.14
N GLY A 161 1.10 -0.13 3.88
CA GLY A 161 2.42 0.14 3.31
C GLY A 161 3.57 -0.33 4.19
N VAL A 162 4.76 -0.18 3.62
CA VAL A 162 6.04 -0.30 4.30
C VAL A 162 6.84 0.97 4.10
N SER A 163 7.55 1.39 5.13
CA SER A 163 8.47 2.53 5.08
C SER A 163 9.85 2.07 5.52
N VAL A 164 10.87 2.46 4.77
CA VAL A 164 12.26 2.16 5.05
C VAL A 164 13.09 3.43 5.00
N THR A 165 13.84 3.69 6.06
CA THR A 165 14.82 4.76 6.13
C THR A 165 16.08 4.22 6.78
N THR A 166 17.23 4.27 6.07
CA THR A 166 18.55 3.91 6.59
C THR A 166 19.61 4.88 6.06
N ALA A 167 20.78 4.90 6.72
CA ALA A 167 21.98 5.55 6.21
C ALA A 167 22.51 4.85 4.94
N PRO A 168 23.48 5.47 4.22
CA PRO A 168 24.16 4.83 3.09
C PRO A 168 24.76 3.47 3.44
N GLY A 169 24.67 2.54 2.50
CA GLY A 169 25.05 1.14 2.70
C GLY A 169 23.90 0.24 3.12
N GLY A 170 22.74 0.82 3.46
CA GLY A 170 21.54 0.04 3.79
C GLY A 170 21.01 -0.73 2.59
N TRP A 171 20.55 -1.97 2.83
CA TRP A 171 20.03 -2.85 1.80
C TRP A 171 18.99 -3.82 2.38
N GLY A 172 18.15 -4.35 1.51
CA GLY A 172 17.21 -5.40 1.91
C GLY A 172 16.25 -5.80 0.82
N THR A 173 15.43 -6.78 1.17
CA THR A 173 14.30 -7.23 0.36
C THR A 173 13.05 -7.37 1.22
N ILE A 174 11.89 -7.09 0.60
CA ILE A 174 10.55 -7.17 1.19
C ILE A 174 9.72 -8.12 0.36
N ASP A 175 8.94 -8.97 1.03
CA ASP A 175 8.17 -10.00 0.37
C ASP A 175 6.89 -10.38 1.15
N GLN A 176 5.97 -11.10 0.51
CA GLN A 176 4.77 -11.71 1.11
C GLN A 176 3.94 -10.75 1.96
N ILE A 177 3.68 -9.54 1.42
CA ILE A 177 2.78 -8.60 2.09
C ILE A 177 1.34 -9.08 1.93
N ALA A 178 0.63 -9.23 3.03
CA ALA A 178 -0.75 -9.71 3.04
C ALA A 178 -1.63 -8.92 4.01
N LEU A 179 -2.86 -8.64 3.60
CA LEU A 179 -3.93 -8.12 4.44
C LEU A 179 -5.06 -9.15 4.48
N VAL A 180 -5.34 -9.68 5.65
CA VAL A 180 -6.38 -10.70 5.85
C VAL A 180 -7.38 -10.24 6.89
N LYS A 181 -8.66 -10.66 6.74
CA LYS A 181 -9.70 -10.39 7.73
C LYS A 181 -9.52 -11.34 8.93
N GLU A 182 -9.56 -10.81 10.15
CA GLU A 182 -9.51 -11.58 11.40
C GLU A 182 -10.86 -12.22 11.76
#